data_266cc7d53b83af19eac2cc30a2f186ec
#
_entry.id   266cc7d53b83af19eac2cc30a2f186ec
#
_cell.length_a   1.000
_cell.length_b   1.000
_cell.length_c   1.000
_cell.angle_alpha   90.00
_cell.angle_beta   90.00
_cell.angle_gamma   90.00
#
_symmetry.space_group_name_H-M   'P 1'
#
loop_
_entity.id
_entity.type
_entity.pdbx_description
1 polymer ?
#
loop_
_entity_poly.entity_id
_entity_poly.type
_entity_poly.pdbx_seq_one_letter_code
_entity_poly.pdbx_strand_id
1 'polypeptide(L)'
;FAQETIYAGKNVLYLVPEIALSRQLEERLEKYFPGKLLVYHSGLTPSERQCVMKSVEHKSDEAQNRKTGHILLGTRSALFLPHHDLGLVIVDEEHDSSYKQDSPAPRYNGRDVALMLAAEHHCNILLGSATPSFESLYNCACGRFRQITLNERFHGNGNTDVVLIDTNAERKKHGMVGSISRKLIEILKNTLETGGQAMVLRARKSYATTLQCSECGAIIKCPHCNVSLSLQKSRGRLVCNHCGYTAAWSEHIPHLRPQAPGLSAALPQQVPWLSAALPQNRHDVLSQATAGSAQTECNGKIIAFGAGTEKIEEELKAIFPERTVARLDSDTSAKSGWQKKVLKDFADRKIDILLGTQILTKGFDFDNLSLVAVLQADSLLGQQDFRADEKAMQLLEQFRGRCSRRGQEGTFVIQTAQPEHPVYQMLLNENTRAPFQYESVSDEQLQTPIIAADYKTGLLEERQAFHYPPYTRIINIILRDEKLERLDRLAGTLSLVLRGAGTFPGQGVDVTPPFAPAVDKLRDEYIRIIRISLPKDRCLSSNKSALGRLIRSFAAERKYDSHITIDVDPS
;
A
#
# COMPACT_ATOMS: atom_id res chain seq x y z
N PHE A 1 25.30 -16.92 0.14
CA PHE A 1 25.84 -15.54 0.14
C PHE A 1 26.06 -15.00 1.56
N ALA A 2 25.05 -14.94 2.46
CA ALA A 2 25.23 -14.41 3.82
C ALA A 2 26.30 -15.20 4.60
N GLN A 3 26.27 -16.51 4.53
CA GLN A 3 27.23 -17.38 5.19
C GLN A 3 28.67 -17.18 4.69
N GLU A 4 28.85 -17.09 3.38
CA GLU A 4 30.14 -16.80 2.75
C GLU A 4 30.69 -15.43 3.18
N THR A 5 29.81 -14.42 3.23
CA THR A 5 30.17 -13.07 3.67
C THR A 5 30.64 -13.05 5.12
N ILE A 6 29.93 -13.76 6.02
CA ILE A 6 30.27 -13.85 7.44
C ILE A 6 31.58 -14.63 7.64
N TYR A 7 31.82 -15.70 6.88
CA TYR A 7 33.08 -16.44 6.94
C TYR A 7 34.27 -15.62 6.40
N ALA A 8 34.01 -14.70 5.46
CA ALA A 8 35.01 -13.73 5.01
C ALA A 8 35.30 -12.61 6.03
N GLY A 9 34.68 -12.68 7.21
CA GLY A 9 34.85 -11.68 8.28
C GLY A 9 34.14 -10.37 8.06
N LYS A 10 33.15 -10.32 7.12
CA LYS A 10 32.36 -9.14 6.81
C LYS A 10 30.95 -9.24 7.39
N ASN A 11 30.34 -8.09 7.65
CA ASN A 11 28.98 -8.00 8.17
C ASN A 11 27.94 -8.09 7.06
N VAL A 12 26.76 -8.62 7.42
CA VAL A 12 25.58 -8.71 6.57
C VAL A 12 24.47 -7.86 7.19
N LEU A 13 23.91 -6.93 6.44
CA LEU A 13 22.66 -6.24 6.80
C LEU A 13 21.49 -6.93 6.11
N TYR A 14 20.59 -7.51 6.91
CA TYR A 14 19.37 -8.16 6.44
C TYR A 14 18.15 -7.34 6.83
N LEU A 15 17.54 -6.66 5.85
CA LEU A 15 16.38 -5.81 6.04
C LEU A 15 15.10 -6.57 5.73
N VAL A 16 14.12 -6.39 6.61
CA VAL A 16 12.76 -6.93 6.46
C VAL A 16 11.73 -5.82 6.67
N PRO A 17 10.52 -5.92 6.07
CA PRO A 17 9.41 -5.05 6.42
C PRO A 17 9.10 -5.10 7.92
N GLU A 18 8.68 -3.96 8.51
CA GLU A 18 8.41 -3.86 9.96
C GLU A 18 7.48 -4.98 10.48
N ILE A 19 6.50 -5.37 9.66
CA ILE A 19 5.49 -6.38 10.01
C ILE A 19 6.06 -7.81 9.87
N ALA A 20 7.09 -8.00 9.03
CA ALA A 20 7.69 -9.31 8.77
C ALA A 20 8.72 -9.71 9.82
N LEU A 21 9.18 -8.76 10.65
CA LEU A 21 10.09 -9.07 11.75
C LEU A 21 9.36 -9.89 12.82
N SER A 22 9.45 -11.20 12.71
CA SER A 22 8.80 -12.13 13.62
C SER A 22 9.84 -12.92 14.40
N ARG A 23 9.47 -13.34 15.60
CA ARG A 23 10.30 -14.23 16.43
C ARG A 23 10.67 -15.53 15.70
N GLN A 24 9.79 -16.02 14.82
CA GLN A 24 10.09 -17.19 13.98
C GLN A 24 11.27 -16.97 13.03
N LEU A 25 11.38 -15.78 12.44
CA LEU A 25 12.50 -15.43 11.57
C LEU A 25 13.79 -15.31 12.39
N GLU A 26 13.74 -14.67 13.55
CA GLU A 26 14.87 -14.56 14.47
C GLU A 26 15.36 -15.94 14.91
N GLU A 27 14.47 -16.81 15.39
CA GLU A 27 14.80 -18.18 15.81
C GLU A 27 15.36 -19.02 14.64
N ARG A 28 14.84 -18.82 13.42
CA ARG A 28 15.36 -19.48 12.23
C ARG A 28 16.77 -19.00 11.89
N LEU A 29 17.03 -17.71 11.90
CA LEU A 29 18.35 -17.15 11.62
C LEU A 29 19.35 -17.51 12.71
N GLU A 30 18.96 -17.47 13.98
CA GLU A 30 19.82 -17.88 15.09
C GLU A 30 20.26 -19.35 14.97
N LYS A 31 19.38 -20.22 14.45
CA LYS A 31 19.72 -21.62 14.18
C LYS A 31 20.82 -21.78 13.11
N TYR A 32 20.81 -20.92 12.07
CA TYR A 32 21.82 -20.96 11.00
C TYR A 32 23.07 -20.14 11.31
N PHE A 33 22.97 -19.15 12.16
CA PHE A 33 24.06 -18.22 12.52
C PHE A 33 24.18 -18.07 14.04
N PRO A 34 24.46 -19.16 14.77
CA PRO A 34 24.43 -19.16 16.24
C PRO A 34 25.44 -18.15 16.81
N GLY A 35 24.93 -17.26 17.69
CA GLY A 35 25.72 -16.23 18.35
C GLY A 35 26.27 -15.12 17.44
N LYS A 36 25.77 -15.03 16.20
CA LYS A 36 26.18 -13.98 15.22
C LYS A 36 25.03 -13.07 14.83
N LEU A 37 23.82 -13.32 15.33
CA LEU A 37 22.62 -12.55 15.01
C LEU A 37 22.51 -11.32 15.93
N LEU A 38 22.43 -10.15 15.34
CA LEU A 38 22.03 -8.90 15.98
C LEU A 38 20.65 -8.50 15.45
N VAL A 39 19.73 -8.06 16.33
CA VAL A 39 18.37 -7.66 15.92
C VAL A 39 18.14 -6.21 16.27
N TYR A 40 17.66 -5.40 15.29
CA TYR A 40 17.41 -3.98 15.47
C TYR A 40 16.06 -3.53 14.90
N HIS A 41 15.17 -3.03 15.76
CA HIS A 41 13.86 -2.51 15.36
C HIS A 41 13.32 -1.45 16.33
N SER A 42 12.22 -0.80 15.96
CA SER A 42 11.60 0.28 16.72
C SER A 42 11.06 -0.14 18.11
N GLY A 43 10.76 -1.42 18.29
CA GLY A 43 10.24 -1.97 19.54
C GLY A 43 11.30 -2.27 20.62
N LEU A 44 12.59 -2.16 20.31
CA LEU A 44 13.67 -2.33 21.30
C LEU A 44 13.68 -1.17 22.30
N THR A 45 14.05 -1.47 23.55
CA THR A 45 14.31 -0.46 24.57
C THR A 45 15.53 0.40 24.20
N PRO A 46 15.66 1.63 24.73
CA PRO A 46 16.83 2.46 24.49
C PRO A 46 18.17 1.78 24.83
N SER A 47 18.19 0.99 25.92
CA SER A 47 19.38 0.25 26.34
C SER A 47 19.77 -0.86 25.35
N GLU A 48 18.80 -1.65 24.85
CA GLU A 48 19.02 -2.69 23.85
C GLU A 48 19.52 -2.06 22.54
N ARG A 49 18.90 -0.96 22.08
CA ARG A 49 19.36 -0.24 20.88
C ARG A 49 20.82 0.23 21.02
N GLN A 50 21.18 0.76 22.17
CA GLN A 50 22.55 1.20 22.42
C GLN A 50 23.53 0.02 22.42
N CYS A 51 23.12 -1.14 22.97
CA CYS A 51 23.92 -2.35 22.95
C CYS A 51 24.21 -2.82 21.51
N VAL A 52 23.16 -2.91 20.67
CA VAL A 52 23.31 -3.29 19.25
C VAL A 52 24.18 -2.26 18.51
N MET A 53 23.95 -0.96 18.75
CA MET A 53 24.72 0.10 18.11
C MET A 53 26.23 -0.02 18.42
N LYS A 54 26.58 -0.24 19.69
CA LYS A 54 27.97 -0.50 20.09
C LYS A 54 28.55 -1.75 19.44
N SER A 55 27.76 -2.85 19.35
CA SER A 55 28.22 -4.08 18.69
C SER A 55 28.48 -3.90 17.20
N VAL A 56 27.72 -3.03 16.53
CA VAL A 56 27.93 -2.68 15.12
C VAL A 56 29.12 -1.72 14.94
N GLU A 57 29.34 -0.80 15.91
CA GLU A 57 30.39 0.21 15.87
C GLU A 57 31.79 -0.34 16.18
N HIS A 58 31.87 -1.38 17.02
CA HIS A 58 33.17 -1.97 17.35
C HIS A 58 33.76 -2.68 16.15
N LYS A 59 34.85 -2.12 15.63
CA LYS A 59 35.81 -2.84 14.80
C LYS A 59 36.29 -4.03 15.62
N SER A 60 36.25 -5.23 15.03
CA SER A 60 36.75 -6.46 15.68
C SER A 60 38.04 -6.18 16.44
N ASP A 61 38.06 -6.55 17.74
CA ASP A 61 39.28 -6.42 18.55
C ASP A 61 40.45 -7.05 17.83
N GLU A 62 41.45 -6.24 17.46
CA GLU A 62 42.69 -6.69 16.84
C GLU A 62 43.47 -7.69 17.70
N ALA A 63 43.12 -7.81 19.01
CA ALA A 63 43.76 -8.69 19.96
C ALA A 63 43.35 -10.19 19.83
N GLN A 64 42.23 -10.52 19.19
CA GLN A 64 41.82 -11.89 18.91
C GLN A 64 41.75 -12.12 17.40
N ASN A 65 42.79 -12.54 16.78
CA ASN A 65 43.04 -12.82 15.36
C ASN A 65 41.95 -13.60 14.56
N ARG A 66 40.67 -13.39 14.85
CA ARG A 66 39.47 -13.92 14.15
C ARG A 66 38.49 -12.81 13.89
N LYS A 67 38.55 -12.23 12.69
CA LYS A 67 37.46 -11.40 12.15
C LYS A 67 36.21 -12.29 11.97
N THR A 68 35.26 -12.22 12.88
CA THR A 68 33.98 -12.89 12.71
C THR A 68 32.92 -11.87 12.32
N GLY A 69 32.35 -11.99 11.12
CA GLY A 69 31.25 -11.16 10.68
C GLY A 69 29.96 -11.47 11.46
N HIS A 70 29.07 -10.49 11.52
CA HIS A 70 27.74 -10.59 12.12
C HIS A 70 26.66 -10.42 11.07
N ILE A 71 25.48 -10.94 11.34
CA ILE A 71 24.26 -10.66 10.58
C ILE A 71 23.38 -9.73 11.42
N LEU A 72 23.12 -8.53 10.90
CA LEU A 72 22.20 -7.57 11.51
C LEU A 72 20.85 -7.68 10.83
N LEU A 73 19.89 -8.30 11.53
CA LEU A 73 18.49 -8.35 11.11
C LEU A 73 17.79 -7.08 11.59
N GLY A 74 17.16 -6.35 10.69
CA GLY A 74 16.48 -5.13 11.09
C GLY A 74 15.43 -4.65 10.12
N THR A 75 14.71 -3.62 10.56
CA THR A 75 13.79 -2.87 9.73
C THR A 75 14.51 -1.68 9.08
N ARG A 76 13.80 -0.84 8.30
CA ARG A 76 14.40 0.33 7.64
C ARG A 76 15.25 1.24 8.55
N SER A 77 14.97 1.26 9.86
CA SER A 77 15.76 2.05 10.82
C SER A 77 17.19 1.53 11.02
N ALA A 78 17.44 0.25 10.73
CA ALA A 78 18.77 -0.35 10.81
C ALA A 78 19.75 0.20 9.75
N LEU A 79 19.24 0.81 8.68
CA LEU A 79 20.05 1.44 7.63
C LEU A 79 20.96 2.58 8.15
N PHE A 80 20.58 3.22 9.25
CA PHE A 80 21.29 4.39 9.79
C PHE A 80 22.20 4.07 10.97
N LEU A 81 22.47 2.78 11.23
CA LEU A 81 23.48 2.39 12.19
C LEU A 81 24.89 2.65 11.63
N PRO A 82 25.89 2.83 12.48
CA PRO A 82 27.28 3.04 12.05
C PRO A 82 27.89 1.72 11.52
N HIS A 83 27.53 1.34 10.29
CA HIS A 83 28.03 0.12 9.67
C HIS A 83 29.52 0.17 9.39
N HIS A 84 30.23 -0.90 9.75
CA HIS A 84 31.63 -1.13 9.40
C HIS A 84 31.77 -2.51 8.73
N ASP A 85 32.75 -2.67 7.85
CA ASP A 85 33.08 -3.92 7.16
C ASP A 85 31.82 -4.61 6.54
N LEU A 86 30.87 -3.81 6.02
CA LEU A 86 29.67 -4.33 5.38
C LEU A 86 30.04 -5.04 4.07
N GLY A 87 29.65 -6.30 3.93
CA GLY A 87 29.96 -7.13 2.77
C GLY A 87 28.75 -7.51 1.93
N LEU A 88 27.55 -7.44 2.52
CA LEU A 88 26.30 -7.76 1.85
C LEU A 88 25.14 -7.03 2.47
N VAL A 89 24.26 -6.47 1.64
CA VAL A 89 22.96 -5.95 2.03
C VAL A 89 21.87 -6.84 1.42
N ILE A 90 20.92 -7.28 2.22
CA ILE A 90 19.74 -8.05 1.77
C ILE A 90 18.51 -7.22 2.09
N VAL A 91 17.66 -6.99 1.10
CA VAL A 91 16.36 -6.34 1.26
C VAL A 91 15.29 -7.35 0.88
N ASP A 92 14.65 -7.92 1.88
CA ASP A 92 13.58 -8.89 1.68
C ASP A 92 12.25 -8.18 1.43
N GLU A 93 11.39 -8.78 0.57
CA GLU A 93 10.13 -8.16 0.12
C GLU A 93 10.34 -6.70 -0.34
N GLU A 94 11.29 -6.46 -1.25
CA GLU A 94 11.76 -5.13 -1.68
C GLU A 94 10.63 -4.19 -2.15
N HIS A 95 9.54 -4.77 -2.63
CA HIS A 95 8.34 -4.08 -3.10
C HIS A 95 7.45 -3.54 -1.97
N ASP A 96 7.72 -3.96 -0.70
CA ASP A 96 6.84 -3.61 0.41
C ASP A 96 6.80 -2.11 0.69
N SER A 97 5.57 -1.58 0.78
CA SER A 97 5.34 -0.15 1.03
C SER A 97 5.89 0.34 2.37
N SER A 98 6.14 -0.56 3.35
CA SER A 98 6.70 -0.17 4.65
C SER A 98 8.16 0.31 4.58
N TYR A 99 8.87 0.05 3.48
CA TYR A 99 10.18 0.66 3.25
C TYR A 99 10.11 2.17 2.99
N LYS A 100 8.95 2.70 2.56
CA LYS A 100 8.74 4.14 2.45
C LYS A 100 8.42 4.73 3.82
N GLN A 101 9.16 5.76 4.24
CA GLN A 101 8.87 6.55 5.43
C GLN A 101 7.95 7.72 5.08
N ASP A 102 6.72 7.69 5.60
CA ASP A 102 5.76 8.77 5.40
C ASP A 102 5.92 9.87 6.47
N SER A 103 6.25 9.47 7.71
CA SER A 103 6.43 10.36 8.86
C SER A 103 7.37 9.70 9.89
N PRO A 104 8.21 10.47 10.59
CA PRO A 104 8.55 11.88 10.36
C PRO A 104 9.40 12.10 9.11
N ALA A 105 9.74 13.35 8.78
CA ALA A 105 10.80 13.65 7.83
C ALA A 105 12.17 13.22 8.38
N PRO A 106 13.13 12.85 7.50
CA PRO A 106 13.07 12.79 6.03
C PRO A 106 12.23 11.61 5.51
N ARG A 107 11.47 11.85 4.43
CA ARG A 107 10.62 10.84 3.80
C ARG A 107 11.38 10.05 2.75
N TYR A 108 12.23 9.15 3.20
CA TYR A 108 13.06 8.31 2.34
C TYR A 108 12.38 6.97 2.00
N ASN A 109 12.87 6.32 0.95
CA ASN A 109 12.58 4.92 0.68
C ASN A 109 13.76 4.06 1.15
N GLY A 110 13.50 3.09 2.06
CA GLY A 110 14.54 2.24 2.64
C GLY A 110 15.27 1.38 1.62
N ARG A 111 14.59 0.89 0.57
CA ARG A 111 15.25 0.17 -0.54
C ARG A 111 16.26 1.07 -1.26
N ASP A 112 15.87 2.31 -1.59
CA ASP A 112 16.76 3.23 -2.29
C ASP A 112 17.96 3.62 -1.40
N VAL A 113 17.76 3.80 -0.10
CA VAL A 113 18.85 4.04 0.86
C VAL A 113 19.75 2.82 1.00
N ALA A 114 19.21 1.60 0.99
CA ALA A 114 19.98 0.37 1.01
C ALA A 114 20.91 0.25 -0.23
N LEU A 115 20.41 0.63 -1.42
CA LEU A 115 21.21 0.69 -2.63
C LEU A 115 22.36 1.71 -2.51
N MET A 116 22.09 2.89 -1.92
CA MET A 116 23.13 3.89 -1.68
C MET A 116 24.16 3.41 -0.65
N LEU A 117 23.72 2.81 0.44
CA LEU A 117 24.59 2.24 1.48
C LEU A 117 25.51 1.15 0.91
N ALA A 118 24.95 0.24 0.11
CA ALA A 118 25.76 -0.80 -0.55
C ALA A 118 26.81 -0.22 -1.50
N ALA A 119 26.46 0.83 -2.24
CA ALA A 119 27.38 1.53 -3.12
C ALA A 119 28.50 2.24 -2.33
N GLU A 120 28.19 2.87 -1.21
CA GLU A 120 29.15 3.54 -0.33
C GLU A 120 30.16 2.55 0.29
N HIS A 121 29.67 1.38 0.71
CA HIS A 121 30.51 0.32 1.28
C HIS A 121 31.15 -0.60 0.22
N HIS A 122 30.93 -0.35 -1.07
CA HIS A 122 31.41 -1.20 -2.18
C HIS A 122 31.06 -2.68 -1.98
N CYS A 123 29.85 -2.97 -1.47
CA CYS A 123 29.38 -4.32 -1.22
C CYS A 123 28.21 -4.71 -2.13
N ASN A 124 27.95 -6.01 -2.21
CA ASN A 124 26.81 -6.51 -2.98
C ASN A 124 25.49 -6.23 -2.27
N ILE A 125 24.42 -6.07 -3.07
CA ILE A 125 23.05 -5.99 -2.57
C ILE A 125 22.15 -7.01 -3.26
N LEU A 126 21.29 -7.68 -2.48
CA LEU A 126 20.25 -8.58 -2.95
C LEU A 126 18.88 -7.97 -2.65
N LEU A 127 18.08 -7.76 -3.68
CA LEU A 127 16.68 -7.37 -3.56
C LEU A 127 15.82 -8.63 -3.75
N GLY A 128 15.24 -9.13 -2.67
CA GLY A 128 14.43 -10.36 -2.68
C GLY A 128 12.94 -10.02 -2.78
N SER A 129 12.22 -10.69 -3.68
CA SER A 129 10.76 -10.59 -3.77
C SER A 129 10.18 -11.74 -4.59
N ALA A 130 9.01 -12.24 -4.19
CA ALA A 130 8.19 -13.09 -5.03
C ALA A 130 7.41 -12.28 -6.08
N THR A 131 7.18 -10.99 -5.81
CA THR A 131 6.42 -10.04 -6.63
C THR A 131 7.19 -8.73 -6.78
N PRO A 132 8.29 -8.72 -7.54
CA PRO A 132 9.18 -7.56 -7.65
C PRO A 132 8.43 -6.30 -8.08
N SER A 133 8.91 -5.15 -7.58
CA SER A 133 8.41 -3.84 -8.01
C SER A 133 8.74 -3.58 -9.48
N PHE A 134 7.90 -2.80 -10.16
CA PHE A 134 8.16 -2.42 -11.55
C PHE A 134 9.44 -1.60 -11.71
N GLU A 135 9.84 -0.86 -10.69
CA GLU A 135 11.13 -0.18 -10.64
C GLU A 135 12.32 -1.17 -10.68
N SER A 136 12.23 -2.26 -9.91
CA SER A 136 13.27 -3.31 -9.92
C SER A 136 13.30 -4.08 -11.24
N LEU A 137 12.14 -4.44 -11.78
CA LEU A 137 12.03 -5.10 -13.09
C LEU A 137 12.60 -4.22 -14.21
N TYR A 138 12.27 -2.94 -14.22
CA TYR A 138 12.81 -1.97 -15.17
C TYR A 138 14.34 -1.84 -15.06
N ASN A 139 14.88 -1.83 -13.85
CA ASN A 139 16.33 -1.79 -13.67
C ASN A 139 17.04 -3.07 -14.14
N CYS A 140 16.37 -4.24 -14.03
CA CYS A 140 16.85 -5.47 -14.65
C CYS A 140 16.84 -5.37 -16.19
N ALA A 141 15.75 -4.86 -16.77
CA ALA A 141 15.62 -4.65 -18.20
C ALA A 141 16.70 -3.71 -18.77
N CYS A 142 17.05 -2.65 -18.02
CA CYS A 142 18.12 -1.72 -18.39
C CYS A 142 19.53 -2.24 -18.09
N GLY A 143 19.70 -3.49 -17.66
CA GLY A 143 21.02 -4.06 -17.32
C GLY A 143 21.69 -3.47 -16.06
N ARG A 144 20.96 -2.64 -15.29
CA ARG A 144 21.47 -2.07 -14.03
C ARG A 144 21.49 -3.08 -12.89
N PHE A 145 20.53 -4.00 -12.90
CA PHE A 145 20.43 -5.12 -11.95
C PHE A 145 20.55 -6.43 -12.71
N ARG A 146 21.11 -7.43 -12.04
CA ARG A 146 21.11 -8.81 -12.52
C ARG A 146 19.94 -9.55 -11.90
N GLN A 147 19.07 -10.15 -12.71
CA GLN A 147 17.97 -10.98 -12.25
C GLN A 147 18.45 -12.41 -11.98
N ILE A 148 18.01 -12.96 -10.84
CA ILE A 148 18.18 -14.36 -10.48
C ILE A 148 16.78 -14.89 -10.14
N THR A 149 16.33 -15.92 -10.83
CA THR A 149 15.01 -16.52 -10.62
C THR A 149 15.17 -17.87 -9.92
N LEU A 150 14.44 -18.06 -8.81
CA LEU A 150 14.36 -19.34 -8.09
C LEU A 150 13.03 -20.00 -8.49
N ASN A 151 13.10 -21.04 -9.32
CA ASN A 151 11.92 -21.73 -9.86
C ASN A 151 11.41 -22.84 -8.96
N GLU A 152 12.26 -23.37 -8.08
CA GLU A 152 11.92 -24.47 -7.18
C GLU A 152 11.53 -23.97 -5.79
N ARG A 153 10.42 -24.48 -5.27
CA ARG A 153 10.03 -24.21 -3.89
C ARG A 153 10.76 -25.18 -2.95
N PHE A 154 11.27 -24.67 -1.83
CA PHE A 154 12.02 -25.45 -0.84
C PHE A 154 11.24 -26.67 -0.28
N HIS A 155 9.93 -26.60 -0.18
CA HIS A 155 9.05 -27.66 0.35
C HIS A 155 8.23 -28.40 -0.73
N GLY A 156 8.62 -28.31 -2.01
CA GLY A 156 7.90 -28.94 -3.11
C GLY A 156 6.76 -28.08 -3.68
N ASN A 157 6.23 -28.49 -4.82
CA ASN A 157 5.18 -27.77 -5.54
C ASN A 157 3.80 -28.23 -5.07
N GLY A 158 3.24 -27.60 -4.02
CA GLY A 158 1.81 -27.67 -3.77
C GLY A 158 1.06 -26.89 -4.84
N ASN A 159 0.04 -27.50 -5.45
CA ASN A 159 -0.82 -26.81 -6.41
C ASN A 159 -1.82 -25.91 -5.66
N THR A 160 -2.01 -24.67 -6.15
CA THR A 160 -3.05 -23.77 -5.64
C THR A 160 -4.11 -23.61 -6.74
N ASP A 161 -5.29 -24.14 -6.50
CA ASP A 161 -6.44 -23.91 -7.36
C ASP A 161 -6.98 -22.48 -7.15
N VAL A 162 -7.13 -21.73 -8.23
CA VAL A 162 -7.62 -20.34 -8.17
C VAL A 162 -9.06 -20.30 -8.66
N VAL A 163 -9.96 -19.90 -7.78
CA VAL A 163 -11.38 -19.80 -8.06
C VAL A 163 -11.82 -18.34 -8.06
N LEU A 164 -12.28 -17.85 -9.20
CA LEU A 164 -12.85 -16.52 -9.35
C LEU A 164 -14.38 -16.58 -9.24
N ILE A 165 -14.97 -15.75 -8.40
CA ILE A 165 -16.42 -15.68 -8.19
C ILE A 165 -16.90 -14.28 -8.57
N ASP A 166 -17.76 -14.23 -9.60
CA ASP A 166 -18.46 -13.01 -10.01
C ASP A 166 -19.61 -12.72 -9.06
N THR A 167 -19.43 -11.70 -8.20
CA THR A 167 -20.45 -11.31 -7.22
C THR A 167 -21.69 -10.70 -7.86
N ASN A 168 -21.60 -10.12 -9.07
CA ASN A 168 -22.76 -9.61 -9.80
C ASN A 168 -23.61 -10.75 -10.35
N ALA A 169 -22.98 -11.77 -10.92
CA ALA A 169 -23.68 -12.98 -11.37
C ALA A 169 -24.33 -13.72 -10.20
N GLU A 170 -23.63 -13.83 -9.05
CA GLU A 170 -24.19 -14.46 -7.85
C GLU A 170 -25.39 -13.66 -7.29
N ARG A 171 -25.34 -12.32 -7.26
CA ARG A 171 -26.49 -11.49 -6.85
C ARG A 171 -27.71 -11.71 -7.73
N LYS A 172 -27.53 -11.78 -9.05
CA LYS A 172 -28.64 -12.03 -9.99
C LYS A 172 -29.30 -13.39 -9.76
N LYS A 173 -28.54 -14.39 -9.31
CA LYS A 173 -29.02 -15.75 -8.99
C LYS A 173 -29.52 -15.89 -7.54
N HIS A 174 -29.62 -14.79 -6.76
CA HIS A 174 -29.86 -14.82 -5.32
C HIS A 174 -28.86 -15.71 -4.55
N GLY A 175 -27.63 -15.81 -5.08
CA GLY A 175 -26.54 -16.63 -4.56
C GLY A 175 -25.69 -15.95 -3.50
N MET A 176 -26.07 -14.78 -2.99
CA MET A 176 -25.34 -14.08 -1.92
C MET A 176 -26.05 -14.25 -0.57
N VAL A 177 -25.29 -14.57 0.47
CA VAL A 177 -25.69 -14.53 1.87
C VAL A 177 -24.89 -13.39 2.53
N GLY A 178 -25.51 -12.24 2.63
CA GLY A 178 -24.80 -11.03 3.07
C GLY A 178 -23.67 -10.66 2.12
N SER A 179 -22.44 -10.69 2.63
CA SER A 179 -21.21 -10.37 1.87
C SER A 179 -20.57 -11.58 1.21
N ILE A 180 -21.05 -12.78 1.47
CA ILE A 180 -20.43 -14.05 1.11
C ILE A 180 -21.30 -14.77 0.08
N SER A 181 -20.71 -15.26 -1.02
CA SER A 181 -21.43 -16.05 -2.03
C SER A 181 -21.68 -17.48 -1.54
N ARG A 182 -22.79 -18.08 -1.98
CA ARG A 182 -23.10 -19.50 -1.68
C ARG A 182 -21.99 -20.42 -2.17
N LYS A 183 -21.41 -20.12 -3.34
CA LYS A 183 -20.27 -20.87 -3.86
C LYS A 183 -19.08 -20.84 -2.90
N LEU A 184 -18.75 -19.69 -2.30
CA LEU A 184 -17.69 -19.61 -1.29
C LEU A 184 -18.08 -20.34 0.00
N ILE A 185 -19.36 -20.29 0.40
CA ILE A 185 -19.85 -21.03 1.58
C ILE A 185 -19.65 -22.54 1.38
N GLU A 186 -19.97 -23.08 0.20
CA GLU A 186 -19.75 -24.49 -0.14
C GLU A 186 -18.26 -24.88 -0.09
N ILE A 187 -17.37 -24.04 -0.66
CA ILE A 187 -15.92 -24.28 -0.61
C ILE A 187 -15.42 -24.23 0.84
N LEU A 188 -15.87 -23.26 1.65
CA LEU A 188 -15.54 -23.17 3.09
C LEU A 188 -15.99 -24.42 3.82
N LYS A 189 -17.24 -24.85 3.60
CA LYS A 189 -17.81 -26.04 4.22
C LYS A 189 -16.97 -27.28 3.92
N ASN A 190 -16.67 -27.52 2.65
CA ASN A 190 -15.87 -28.68 2.23
C ASN A 190 -14.46 -28.64 2.86
N THR A 191 -13.82 -27.47 2.88
CA THR A 191 -12.50 -27.30 3.50
C THR A 191 -12.51 -27.62 5.00
N LEU A 192 -13.54 -27.15 5.72
CA LEU A 192 -13.66 -27.36 7.16
C LEU A 192 -14.04 -28.82 7.51
N GLU A 193 -14.84 -29.48 6.67
CA GLU A 193 -15.22 -30.89 6.83
C GLU A 193 -14.04 -31.83 6.60
N THR A 194 -13.11 -31.49 5.71
CA THR A 194 -11.86 -32.22 5.49
C THR A 194 -10.78 -31.93 6.55
N GLY A 195 -11.09 -31.10 7.56
CA GLY A 195 -10.17 -30.77 8.65
C GLY A 195 -9.16 -29.67 8.31
N GLY A 196 -9.30 -29.00 7.17
CA GLY A 196 -8.52 -27.82 6.78
C GLY A 196 -8.94 -26.57 7.52
N GLN A 197 -8.06 -25.57 7.56
CA GLN A 197 -8.36 -24.24 8.08
C GLN A 197 -8.54 -23.23 6.94
N ALA A 198 -9.36 -22.20 7.19
CA ALA A 198 -9.62 -21.16 6.22
C ALA A 198 -9.18 -19.77 6.72
N MET A 199 -8.65 -18.97 5.80
CA MET A 199 -8.39 -17.55 6.02
C MET A 199 -9.30 -16.73 5.11
N VAL A 200 -10.11 -15.84 5.69
CA VAL A 200 -10.97 -14.94 4.95
C VAL A 200 -10.41 -13.53 5.06
N LEU A 201 -10.09 -12.94 3.93
CA LEU A 201 -9.44 -11.66 3.86
C LEU A 201 -10.37 -10.61 3.28
N ARG A 202 -10.42 -9.47 3.93
CA ARG A 202 -10.98 -8.28 3.35
C ARG A 202 -9.86 -7.46 2.73
N ALA A 203 -9.99 -7.17 1.43
CA ALA A 203 -8.92 -6.59 0.62
C ALA A 203 -8.45 -5.19 1.07
N ARG A 204 -9.24 -4.42 1.80
CA ARG A 204 -8.89 -3.05 2.21
C ARG A 204 -9.01 -2.83 3.73
N LYS A 205 -8.05 -2.10 4.30
CA LYS A 205 -8.10 -1.55 5.67
C LYS A 205 -9.21 -0.50 5.88
N SER A 206 -9.89 -0.08 4.83
CA SER A 206 -10.85 1.01 4.94
C SER A 206 -12.12 0.50 5.59
N TYR A 207 -12.26 0.84 6.85
CA TYR A 207 -13.49 0.90 7.60
C TYR A 207 -14.44 1.95 7.01
N ALA A 208 -14.77 1.84 5.77
CA ALA A 208 -15.79 2.69 5.24
C ALA A 208 -17.09 1.88 5.18
N THR A 209 -17.68 1.62 6.34
CA THR A 209 -19.11 1.73 6.37
C THR A 209 -19.39 3.20 6.09
N THR A 210 -19.71 3.53 4.86
CA THR A 210 -20.20 4.87 4.55
C THR A 210 -21.53 5.01 5.27
N LEU A 211 -21.61 5.93 6.21
CA LEU A 211 -22.83 6.23 6.91
C LEU A 211 -23.60 7.24 6.06
N GLN A 212 -24.75 6.84 5.57
CA GLN A 212 -25.57 7.65 4.68
C GLN A 212 -27.00 7.76 5.21
N CYS A 213 -27.55 8.95 5.13
CA CYS A 213 -28.95 9.17 5.43
C CYS A 213 -29.84 8.54 4.35
N SER A 214 -30.84 7.75 4.76
CA SER A 214 -31.78 7.09 3.85
C SER A 214 -32.74 8.06 3.15
N GLU A 215 -32.95 9.26 3.71
CA GLU A 215 -33.89 10.23 3.17
C GLU A 215 -33.23 11.24 2.22
N CYS A 216 -32.11 11.83 2.63
CA CYS A 216 -31.46 12.90 1.84
C CYS A 216 -30.14 12.47 1.17
N GLY A 217 -29.67 11.24 1.42
CA GLY A 217 -28.44 10.71 0.85
C GLY A 217 -27.15 11.32 1.43
N ALA A 218 -27.25 12.20 2.45
CA ALA A 218 -26.09 12.82 3.08
C ALA A 218 -25.14 11.78 3.68
N ILE A 219 -23.84 11.92 3.43
CA ILE A 219 -22.81 11.11 4.08
C ILE A 219 -22.42 11.78 5.39
N ILE A 220 -22.44 11.03 6.49
CA ILE A 220 -22.03 11.54 7.80
C ILE A 220 -20.51 11.61 7.86
N LYS A 221 -19.99 12.83 7.85
CA LYS A 221 -18.55 13.12 7.80
C LYS A 221 -18.00 13.54 9.16
N CYS A 222 -16.69 13.34 9.32
CA CYS A 222 -15.96 13.87 10.46
C CYS A 222 -15.96 15.41 10.41
N PRO A 223 -16.18 16.11 11.53
CA PRO A 223 -16.16 17.59 11.56
C PRO A 223 -14.76 18.16 11.29
N HIS A 224 -13.70 17.42 11.64
CA HIS A 224 -12.29 17.85 11.46
C HIS A 224 -11.68 17.37 10.14
N CYS A 225 -12.26 16.35 9.51
CA CYS A 225 -11.75 15.74 8.28
C CYS A 225 -12.90 15.53 7.30
N ASN A 226 -12.69 15.76 5.99
CA ASN A 226 -13.73 15.53 4.99
C ASN A 226 -13.94 14.05 4.63
N VAL A 227 -13.83 13.16 5.61
CA VAL A 227 -14.00 11.71 5.43
C VAL A 227 -15.23 11.21 6.16
N SER A 228 -15.85 10.16 5.64
CA SER A 228 -16.95 9.48 6.33
C SER A 228 -16.50 8.94 7.68
N LEU A 229 -17.35 9.09 8.70
CA LEU A 229 -17.19 8.40 9.97
C LEU A 229 -17.46 6.91 9.81
N SER A 230 -16.76 6.10 10.58
CA SER A 230 -16.94 4.65 10.63
C SER A 230 -17.73 4.27 11.89
N LEU A 231 -18.64 3.31 11.76
CA LEU A 231 -19.39 2.77 12.89
C LEU A 231 -18.60 1.61 13.54
N GLN A 232 -18.26 1.74 14.82
CA GLN A 232 -17.84 0.63 15.68
C GLN A 232 -19.06 0.14 16.45
N LYS A 233 -19.79 -0.82 15.88
CA LYS A 233 -21.05 -1.32 16.42
C LYS A 233 -20.89 -1.92 17.82
N SER A 234 -19.82 -2.70 18.04
CA SER A 234 -19.48 -3.32 19.33
C SER A 234 -19.25 -2.32 20.47
N ARG A 235 -18.95 -1.07 20.14
CA ARG A 235 -18.71 0.01 21.11
C ARG A 235 -19.76 1.10 21.07
N GLY A 236 -20.80 0.98 20.22
CA GLY A 236 -21.87 1.96 20.07
C GLY A 236 -21.39 3.38 19.72
N ARG A 237 -20.32 3.51 18.92
CA ARG A 237 -19.72 4.81 18.61
C ARG A 237 -19.30 4.95 17.16
N LEU A 238 -19.27 6.20 16.71
CA LEU A 238 -18.66 6.63 15.46
C LEU A 238 -17.18 7.01 15.69
N VAL A 239 -16.32 6.71 14.71
CA VAL A 239 -14.89 7.01 14.80
C VAL A 239 -14.38 7.54 13.46
N CYS A 240 -13.58 8.58 13.51
CA CYS A 240 -12.75 9.01 12.38
C CYS A 240 -11.41 8.29 12.42
N ASN A 241 -11.11 7.48 11.40
CA ASN A 241 -9.85 6.72 11.33
C ASN A 241 -8.62 7.59 11.01
N HIS A 242 -8.80 8.87 10.70
CA HIS A 242 -7.71 9.80 10.38
C HIS A 242 -7.28 10.66 11.57
N CYS A 243 -8.24 11.27 12.30
CA CYS A 243 -7.92 12.16 13.42
C CYS A 243 -8.25 11.56 14.79
N GLY A 244 -8.94 10.42 14.83
CA GLY A 244 -9.37 9.80 16.09
C GLY A 244 -10.64 10.40 16.72
N TYR A 245 -11.30 11.36 16.07
CA TYR A 245 -12.57 11.91 16.55
C TYR A 245 -13.59 10.80 16.81
N THR A 246 -14.32 10.90 17.93
CA THR A 246 -15.37 9.94 18.30
C THR A 246 -16.67 10.65 18.65
N ALA A 247 -17.79 10.07 18.25
CA ALA A 247 -19.13 10.51 18.63
C ALA A 247 -20.00 9.30 18.99
N ALA A 248 -21.05 9.50 19.76
CA ALA A 248 -22.01 8.46 20.06
C ALA A 248 -22.76 8.02 18.78
N TRP A 249 -23.03 6.73 18.65
CA TRP A 249 -23.87 6.23 17.58
C TRP A 249 -25.35 6.47 17.89
N SER A 250 -26.07 6.99 16.89
CA SER A 250 -27.53 7.02 16.87
C SER A 250 -28.02 6.67 15.47
N GLU A 251 -29.17 6.01 15.35
CA GLU A 251 -29.81 5.78 14.05
C GLU A 251 -30.32 7.08 13.41
N HIS A 252 -30.49 8.13 14.21
CA HIS A 252 -30.89 9.46 13.77
C HIS A 252 -29.84 10.46 14.24
N ILE A 253 -29.13 11.05 13.29
CA ILE A 253 -28.10 12.06 13.54
C ILE A 253 -28.52 13.33 12.81
N PRO A 254 -28.77 14.43 13.52
CA PRO A 254 -29.05 15.72 12.88
C PRO A 254 -27.92 16.14 11.95
N HIS A 255 -28.24 16.45 10.71
CA HIS A 255 -27.27 16.87 9.69
C HIS A 255 -27.95 17.75 8.65
N LEU A 256 -27.12 18.52 7.93
CA LEU A 256 -27.60 19.37 6.83
C LEU A 256 -27.85 18.53 5.58
N ARG A 257 -28.94 18.81 4.87
CA ARG A 257 -29.20 18.20 3.56
C ARG A 257 -28.11 18.63 2.58
N PRO A 258 -27.57 17.71 1.74
CA PRO A 258 -26.68 18.10 0.67
C PRO A 258 -27.42 19.07 -0.25
N GLN A 259 -26.80 20.21 -0.52
CA GLN A 259 -27.28 21.06 -1.61
C GLN A 259 -27.10 20.27 -2.91
N ALA A 260 -28.11 20.23 -3.76
CA ALA A 260 -27.95 19.75 -5.12
C ALA A 260 -26.77 20.55 -5.74
N PRO A 261 -25.79 19.88 -6.37
CA PRO A 261 -24.72 20.60 -7.03
C PRO A 261 -25.36 21.56 -8.01
N GLY A 262 -25.31 22.86 -7.70
CA GLY A 262 -25.77 23.88 -8.63
C GLY A 262 -24.99 23.67 -9.93
N LEU A 263 -25.65 23.63 -11.04
CA LEU A 263 -25.08 23.48 -12.39
C LEU A 263 -24.06 24.59 -12.76
N SER A 264 -23.69 25.45 -11.81
CA SER A 264 -22.74 26.56 -11.96
C SER A 264 -21.31 26.24 -11.47
N ALA A 265 -21.01 25.06 -10.95
CA ALA A 265 -19.64 24.64 -10.71
C ALA A 265 -19.01 24.30 -12.07
N ALA A 266 -18.52 25.34 -12.72
CA ALA A 266 -17.68 25.45 -13.89
C ALA A 266 -17.22 24.12 -14.51
N LEU A 267 -17.91 23.68 -15.54
CA LEU A 267 -17.28 22.91 -16.61
C LEU A 267 -16.14 23.77 -17.20
N PRO A 268 -14.91 23.25 -17.34
CA PRO A 268 -13.86 23.98 -18.05
C PRO A 268 -14.35 24.32 -19.45
N GLN A 269 -14.29 25.60 -19.82
CA GLN A 269 -14.84 26.14 -21.06
C GLN A 269 -14.09 25.72 -22.34
N GLN A 270 -13.23 24.71 -22.30
CA GLN A 270 -12.46 24.27 -23.47
C GLN A 270 -12.24 22.76 -23.48
N VAL A 271 -13.25 22.02 -23.95
CA VAL A 271 -13.05 20.65 -24.45
C VAL A 271 -13.77 20.54 -25.78
N PRO A 272 -13.06 20.60 -26.93
CA PRO A 272 -13.65 20.74 -28.27
C PRO A 272 -14.57 19.60 -28.72
N TRP A 273 -14.59 18.47 -28.07
CA TRP A 273 -15.40 17.28 -28.44
C TRP A 273 -16.76 17.18 -27.74
N LEU A 274 -17.07 18.11 -26.80
CA LEU A 274 -18.35 18.09 -26.06
C LEU A 274 -19.46 18.91 -26.70
N SER A 275 -19.17 19.63 -27.80
CA SER A 275 -20.12 20.56 -28.43
C SER A 275 -21.17 19.89 -29.34
N ALA A 276 -21.07 18.60 -29.60
CA ALA A 276 -21.92 17.92 -30.60
C ALA A 276 -23.16 17.17 -30.04
N ALA A 277 -23.38 17.14 -28.73
CA ALA A 277 -24.41 16.25 -28.14
C ALA A 277 -25.41 16.90 -27.17
N LEU A 278 -25.65 18.20 -27.16
CA LEU A 278 -26.60 18.81 -26.23
C LEU A 278 -27.77 19.55 -26.98
N PRO A 279 -29.04 19.33 -26.55
CA PRO A 279 -30.20 20.00 -27.17
C PRO A 279 -30.27 21.49 -26.85
N GLN A 280 -30.82 22.26 -27.80
CA GLN A 280 -30.79 23.72 -27.87
C GLN A 280 -31.76 24.51 -26.96
N ASN A 281 -32.34 23.98 -25.90
CA ASN A 281 -33.25 24.69 -25.02
C ASN A 281 -32.65 24.97 -23.64
N ARG A 282 -31.80 26.00 -23.57
CA ARG A 282 -31.08 26.40 -22.32
C ARG A 282 -31.61 27.67 -21.63
N HIS A 283 -32.60 28.36 -22.15
CA HIS A 283 -32.98 29.68 -21.63
C HIS A 283 -33.97 29.71 -20.47
N ASP A 284 -34.74 28.62 -20.21
CA ASP A 284 -35.82 28.67 -19.21
C ASP A 284 -35.50 28.05 -17.85
N VAL A 285 -34.32 27.45 -17.67
CA VAL A 285 -33.93 26.79 -16.38
C VAL A 285 -33.02 27.66 -15.51
N LEU A 286 -32.44 28.72 -16.07
CA LEU A 286 -31.44 29.55 -15.38
C LEU A 286 -32.01 30.71 -14.55
N SER A 287 -33.30 31.03 -14.66
CA SER A 287 -33.89 32.17 -13.96
C SER A 287 -34.50 31.88 -12.57
N GLN A 288 -34.49 30.65 -12.11
CA GLN A 288 -35.07 30.27 -10.79
C GLN A 288 -34.06 29.86 -9.70
N ALA A 289 -32.77 29.97 -9.91
CA ALA A 289 -31.74 29.45 -9.00
C ALA A 289 -31.03 30.51 -8.14
N THR A 290 -31.61 31.71 -7.95
CA THR A 290 -31.03 32.78 -7.09
C THR A 290 -31.99 33.18 -5.97
N ALA A 291 -32.43 32.25 -5.15
CA ALA A 291 -32.92 32.54 -3.81
C ALA A 291 -32.14 31.69 -2.83
N GLY A 292 -31.43 32.32 -1.90
CA GLY A 292 -30.67 31.66 -0.86
C GLY A 292 -31.54 30.67 -0.09
N SER A 293 -31.49 29.40 -0.47
CA SER A 293 -32.17 28.33 0.26
C SER A 293 -31.45 28.11 1.58
N ALA A 294 -32.09 28.46 2.68
CA ALA A 294 -31.65 28.07 4.02
C ALA A 294 -31.37 26.57 4.01
N GLN A 295 -30.19 26.18 4.49
CA GLN A 295 -29.82 24.77 4.62
C GLN A 295 -30.83 24.11 5.58
N THR A 296 -31.64 23.20 5.06
CA THR A 296 -32.64 22.49 5.88
C THR A 296 -31.97 21.33 6.62
N GLU A 297 -32.21 21.26 7.91
CA GLU A 297 -31.80 20.13 8.73
C GLU A 297 -32.57 18.86 8.33
N CYS A 298 -31.90 17.72 8.40
CA CYS A 298 -32.48 16.42 8.20
C CYS A 298 -32.12 15.52 9.39
N ASN A 299 -33.07 14.74 9.85
CA ASN A 299 -32.90 13.75 10.91
C ASN A 299 -33.35 12.36 10.45
N GLY A 300 -33.16 12.07 9.14
CA GLY A 300 -33.49 10.78 8.57
C GLY A 300 -32.63 9.64 9.13
N LYS A 301 -33.10 8.42 8.98
CA LYS A 301 -32.41 7.23 9.46
C LYS A 301 -31.06 7.06 8.77
N ILE A 302 -30.00 6.87 9.56
CA ILE A 302 -28.64 6.63 9.05
C ILE A 302 -28.44 5.14 8.80
N ILE A 303 -28.09 4.81 7.56
CA ILE A 303 -27.79 3.45 7.10
C ILE A 303 -26.28 3.32 6.92
N ALA A 304 -25.75 2.23 7.47
CA ALA A 304 -24.34 1.87 7.28
C ALA A 304 -24.17 1.04 6.00
N PHE A 305 -23.47 1.60 5.01
CA PHE A 305 -23.14 0.90 3.76
C PHE A 305 -21.74 0.29 3.85
N GLY A 306 -21.60 -0.94 3.35
CA GLY A 306 -20.38 -1.70 3.34
C GLY A 306 -20.30 -2.71 4.48
N ALA A 307 -19.66 -3.84 4.21
CA ALA A 307 -19.43 -4.86 5.22
C ALA A 307 -18.09 -4.62 5.89
N GLY A 308 -18.07 -4.11 7.12
CA GLY A 308 -16.87 -4.13 7.96
C GLY A 308 -16.47 -5.56 8.32
N THR A 309 -15.25 -5.76 8.82
CA THR A 309 -14.81 -7.07 9.32
C THR A 309 -15.72 -7.60 10.44
N GLU A 310 -16.31 -6.72 11.26
CA GLU A 310 -17.31 -7.11 12.28
C GLU A 310 -18.55 -7.77 11.67
N LYS A 311 -19.11 -7.17 10.62
CA LYS A 311 -20.27 -7.72 9.94
C LYS A 311 -19.96 -9.06 9.28
N ILE A 312 -18.80 -9.19 8.64
CA ILE A 312 -18.38 -10.46 8.03
C ILE A 312 -18.17 -11.53 9.11
N GLU A 313 -17.63 -11.17 10.29
CA GLU A 313 -17.52 -12.07 11.43
C GLU A 313 -18.88 -12.56 11.92
N GLU A 314 -19.87 -11.65 12.07
CA GLU A 314 -21.25 -11.99 12.43
C GLU A 314 -21.87 -12.93 11.39
N GLU A 315 -21.69 -12.64 10.09
CA GLU A 315 -22.18 -13.47 8.98
C GLU A 315 -21.54 -14.88 9.00
N LEU A 316 -20.22 -14.97 9.17
CA LEU A 316 -19.53 -16.27 9.24
C LEU A 316 -19.97 -17.10 10.45
N LYS A 317 -20.11 -16.48 11.64
CA LYS A 317 -20.61 -17.16 12.84
C LYS A 317 -22.05 -17.65 12.69
N ALA A 318 -22.90 -16.90 11.97
CA ALA A 318 -24.26 -17.32 11.68
C ALA A 318 -24.32 -18.48 10.67
N ILE A 319 -23.42 -18.50 9.69
CA ILE A 319 -23.34 -19.56 8.67
C ILE A 319 -22.71 -20.84 9.26
N PHE A 320 -21.72 -20.70 10.12
CA PHE A 320 -20.94 -21.81 10.71
C PHE A 320 -20.99 -21.77 12.25
N PRO A 321 -22.13 -22.02 12.90
CA PRO A 321 -22.29 -21.90 14.35
C PRO A 321 -21.43 -22.91 15.14
N GLU A 322 -21.11 -24.06 14.53
CA GLU A 322 -20.28 -25.12 15.14
C GLU A 322 -18.77 -24.89 14.98
N ARG A 323 -18.37 -23.80 14.27
CA ARG A 323 -16.96 -23.54 13.96
C ARG A 323 -16.43 -22.30 14.68
N THR A 324 -15.16 -22.36 15.07
CA THR A 324 -14.52 -21.25 15.75
C THR A 324 -14.05 -20.21 14.74
N VAL A 325 -14.70 -19.02 14.76
CA VAL A 325 -14.31 -17.87 13.93
C VAL A 325 -13.64 -16.81 14.79
N ALA A 326 -12.44 -16.40 14.41
CA ALA A 326 -11.72 -15.31 15.06
C ALA A 326 -11.38 -14.19 14.08
N ARG A 327 -11.37 -12.95 14.59
CA ARG A 327 -11.06 -11.75 13.81
C ARG A 327 -9.76 -11.11 14.27
N LEU A 328 -8.91 -10.75 13.29
CA LEU A 328 -7.68 -10.00 13.50
C LEU A 328 -7.61 -8.81 12.55
N ASP A 329 -7.84 -7.63 13.10
CA ASP A 329 -7.73 -6.35 12.42
C ASP A 329 -7.03 -5.29 13.29
N SER A 330 -6.91 -4.06 12.79
CA SER A 330 -6.23 -2.96 13.51
C SER A 330 -6.88 -2.65 14.87
N ASP A 331 -8.19 -2.83 14.99
CA ASP A 331 -8.93 -2.51 16.22
C ASP A 331 -8.74 -3.57 17.31
N THR A 332 -8.66 -4.84 16.89
CA THR A 332 -8.42 -5.96 17.79
C THR A 332 -6.93 -6.07 18.14
N SER A 333 -6.04 -5.70 17.24
CA SER A 333 -4.58 -5.75 17.44
C SER A 333 -4.04 -4.67 18.38
N ALA A 334 -4.81 -3.60 18.64
CA ALA A 334 -4.42 -2.56 19.60
C ALA A 334 -4.30 -3.06 21.05
N LYS A 335 -4.87 -4.23 21.39
CA LYS A 335 -4.69 -4.88 22.69
C LYS A 335 -3.37 -5.66 22.70
N SER A 336 -2.44 -5.25 23.55
CA SER A 336 -1.15 -5.95 23.72
C SER A 336 -1.37 -7.45 23.97
N GLY A 337 -0.68 -8.29 23.20
CA GLY A 337 -0.74 -9.74 23.31
C GLY A 337 -1.91 -10.43 22.59
N TRP A 338 -3.00 -9.75 22.25
CA TRP A 338 -4.15 -10.37 21.57
C TRP A 338 -3.78 -10.94 20.20
N GLN A 339 -3.06 -10.16 19.41
CA GLN A 339 -2.58 -10.61 18.10
C GLN A 339 -1.77 -11.92 18.21
N LYS A 340 -0.79 -11.94 19.11
CA LYS A 340 0.06 -13.13 19.33
C LYS A 340 -0.77 -14.35 19.75
N LYS A 341 -1.77 -14.12 20.61
CA LYS A 341 -2.66 -15.19 21.09
C LYS A 341 -3.49 -15.76 19.94
N VAL A 342 -4.19 -14.92 19.15
CA VAL A 342 -5.04 -15.37 18.05
C VAL A 342 -4.24 -16.14 17.00
N LEU A 343 -3.05 -15.64 16.64
CA LEU A 343 -2.18 -16.32 15.67
C LEU A 343 -1.66 -17.66 16.19
N LYS A 344 -1.33 -17.74 17.48
CA LYS A 344 -0.96 -19.00 18.12
C LYS A 344 -2.13 -19.98 18.16
N ASP A 345 -3.32 -19.52 18.58
CA ASP A 345 -4.52 -20.35 18.65
C ASP A 345 -4.93 -20.84 17.24
N PHE A 346 -4.70 -20.05 16.18
CA PHE A 346 -4.90 -20.50 14.80
C PHE A 346 -3.85 -21.54 14.38
N ALA A 347 -2.57 -21.32 14.69
CA ALA A 347 -1.51 -22.30 14.43
C ALA A 347 -1.74 -23.61 15.20
N ASP A 348 -2.25 -23.54 16.43
CA ASP A 348 -2.61 -24.68 17.29
C ASP A 348 -3.94 -25.36 16.88
N ARG A 349 -4.57 -24.95 15.76
CA ARG A 349 -5.85 -25.48 15.23
C ARG A 349 -7.06 -25.30 16.16
N LYS A 350 -7.04 -24.31 17.05
CA LYS A 350 -8.18 -23.96 17.92
C LYS A 350 -9.16 -23.00 17.24
N ILE A 351 -8.77 -22.44 16.12
CA ILE A 351 -9.58 -21.52 15.29
C ILE A 351 -9.68 -22.13 13.91
N ASP A 352 -10.91 -22.33 13.42
CA ASP A 352 -11.20 -22.90 12.11
C ASP A 352 -11.11 -21.87 11.00
N ILE A 353 -11.68 -20.66 11.23
CA ILE A 353 -11.71 -19.56 10.26
C ILE A 353 -11.07 -18.32 10.88
N LEU A 354 -10.01 -17.82 10.24
CA LEU A 354 -9.36 -16.57 10.62
C LEU A 354 -9.78 -15.46 9.65
N LEU A 355 -10.53 -14.49 10.15
CA LEU A 355 -10.93 -13.31 9.39
C LEU A 355 -9.98 -12.15 9.64
N GLY A 356 -9.55 -11.45 8.59
CA GLY A 356 -8.72 -10.27 8.79
C GLY A 356 -8.50 -9.40 7.57
N THR A 357 -7.53 -8.51 7.71
CA THR A 357 -7.09 -7.59 6.66
C THR A 357 -5.66 -7.94 6.23
N GLN A 358 -5.01 -7.07 5.49
CA GLN A 358 -3.63 -7.23 5.03
C GLN A 358 -2.59 -7.57 6.15
N ILE A 359 -2.92 -7.37 7.42
CA ILE A 359 -2.05 -7.74 8.55
C ILE A 359 -1.73 -9.24 8.54
N LEU A 360 -2.68 -10.07 8.06
CA LEU A 360 -2.52 -11.54 8.02
C LEU A 360 -1.58 -12.04 6.92
N THR A 361 -1.17 -11.17 5.99
CA THR A 361 -0.33 -11.58 4.86
C THR A 361 1.14 -11.68 5.18
N LYS A 362 1.60 -11.12 6.30
CA LYS A 362 3.02 -10.92 6.57
C LYS A 362 3.48 -11.69 7.80
N GLY A 363 4.58 -12.44 7.64
CA GLY A 363 5.34 -13.00 8.75
C GLY A 363 4.80 -14.26 9.44
N PHE A 364 3.68 -14.83 8.96
CA PHE A 364 3.10 -16.05 9.59
C PHE A 364 3.00 -17.19 8.59
N ASP A 365 3.34 -18.40 9.06
CA ASP A 365 3.27 -19.63 8.30
C ASP A 365 2.34 -20.60 9.04
N PHE A 366 1.32 -21.14 8.34
CA PHE A 366 0.33 -22.03 8.92
C PHE A 366 0.31 -23.34 8.15
N ASP A 367 0.56 -24.44 8.86
CA ASP A 367 0.73 -25.76 8.26
C ASP A 367 -0.57 -26.36 7.71
N ASN A 368 -1.73 -25.93 8.23
CA ASN A 368 -3.04 -26.51 7.90
C ASN A 368 -3.97 -25.54 7.13
N LEU A 369 -3.41 -24.46 6.60
CA LEU A 369 -4.19 -23.47 5.83
C LEU A 369 -4.44 -23.98 4.42
N SER A 370 -5.66 -24.49 4.17
CA SER A 370 -6.07 -25.08 2.90
C SER A 370 -6.87 -24.12 2.02
N LEU A 371 -7.46 -23.07 2.62
CA LEU A 371 -8.28 -22.08 1.89
C LEU A 371 -7.92 -20.66 2.28
N VAL A 372 -7.69 -19.83 1.26
CA VAL A 372 -7.64 -18.36 1.43
C VAL A 372 -8.69 -17.73 0.52
N ALA A 373 -9.58 -16.94 1.08
CA ALA A 373 -10.63 -16.24 0.34
C ALA A 373 -10.48 -14.72 0.48
N VAL A 374 -10.52 -13.99 -0.64
CA VAL A 374 -10.48 -12.53 -0.67
C VAL A 374 -11.86 -11.99 -1.01
N LEU A 375 -12.44 -11.25 -0.08
CA LEU A 375 -13.76 -10.62 -0.25
C LEU A 375 -13.59 -9.18 -0.75
N GLN A 376 -14.49 -8.76 -1.66
CA GLN A 376 -14.52 -7.40 -2.21
C GLN A 376 -13.15 -6.97 -2.79
N ALA A 377 -12.56 -7.84 -3.61
CA ALA A 377 -11.24 -7.62 -4.19
C ALA A 377 -11.16 -6.34 -5.04
N ASP A 378 -12.27 -5.88 -5.62
CA ASP A 378 -12.37 -4.63 -6.39
C ASP A 378 -11.89 -3.40 -5.60
N SER A 379 -11.96 -3.45 -4.28
CA SER A 379 -11.47 -2.35 -3.44
C SER A 379 -9.95 -2.15 -3.51
N LEU A 380 -9.20 -3.12 -4.01
CA LEU A 380 -7.76 -2.99 -4.28
C LEU A 380 -7.50 -2.14 -5.52
N LEU A 381 -8.33 -2.30 -6.54
CA LEU A 381 -8.22 -1.61 -7.83
C LEU A 381 -8.76 -0.17 -7.78
N GLY A 382 -9.70 0.12 -6.88
CA GLY A 382 -10.35 1.43 -6.76
C GLY A 382 -9.49 2.52 -6.12
N GLN A 383 -8.17 2.42 -6.11
CA GLN A 383 -7.27 3.44 -5.61
C GLN A 383 -6.92 4.44 -6.71
N GLN A 384 -6.92 5.74 -6.39
CA GLN A 384 -6.49 6.80 -7.31
C GLN A 384 -4.94 6.89 -7.32
N ASP A 385 -4.28 5.80 -7.67
CA ASP A 385 -2.83 5.69 -7.74
C ASP A 385 -2.48 4.88 -8.99
N PHE A 386 -1.52 5.34 -9.78
CA PHE A 386 -1.02 4.62 -10.96
C PHE A 386 -0.42 3.25 -10.65
N ARG A 387 -0.13 2.97 -9.38
CA ARG A 387 0.32 1.66 -8.88
C ARG A 387 -0.82 0.76 -8.42
N ALA A 388 -2.08 1.15 -8.58
CA ALA A 388 -3.20 0.40 -8.01
C ALA A 388 -3.19 -1.07 -8.45
N ASP A 389 -3.03 -1.32 -9.74
CA ASP A 389 -3.01 -2.65 -10.32
C ASP A 389 -1.77 -3.45 -9.92
N GLU A 390 -0.60 -2.81 -9.89
CA GLU A 390 0.63 -3.44 -9.38
C GLU A 390 0.47 -3.86 -7.91
N LYS A 391 -0.02 -2.97 -7.05
CA LYS A 391 -0.24 -3.26 -5.63
C LYS A 391 -1.29 -4.35 -5.42
N ALA A 392 -2.37 -4.33 -6.22
CA ALA A 392 -3.40 -5.36 -6.17
C ALA A 392 -2.84 -6.73 -6.57
N MET A 393 -2.09 -6.80 -7.66
CA MET A 393 -1.44 -8.01 -8.15
C MET A 393 -0.45 -8.57 -7.11
N GLN A 394 0.43 -7.72 -6.57
CA GLN A 394 1.40 -8.11 -5.54
C GLN A 394 0.72 -8.69 -4.31
N LEU A 395 -0.34 -8.04 -3.83
CA LEU A 395 -1.07 -8.47 -2.66
C LEU A 395 -1.83 -9.79 -2.88
N LEU A 396 -2.49 -9.95 -4.02
CA LEU A 396 -3.22 -11.18 -4.35
C LEU A 396 -2.28 -12.37 -4.53
N GLU A 397 -1.11 -12.17 -5.13
CA GLU A 397 -0.06 -13.19 -5.22
C GLU A 397 0.50 -13.58 -3.85
N GLN A 398 0.70 -12.61 -2.95
CA GLN A 398 1.08 -12.91 -1.57
C GLN A 398 0.02 -13.74 -0.86
N PHE A 399 -1.27 -13.44 -1.06
CA PHE A 399 -2.37 -14.23 -0.50
C PHE A 399 -2.40 -15.65 -1.07
N ARG A 400 -2.28 -15.79 -2.39
CA ARG A 400 -2.21 -17.09 -3.07
C ARG A 400 -1.05 -17.93 -2.55
N GLY A 401 0.11 -17.31 -2.36
CA GLY A 401 1.30 -17.97 -1.82
C GLY A 401 1.16 -18.53 -0.40
N ARG A 402 0.08 -18.20 0.31
CA ARG A 402 -0.23 -18.76 1.63
C ARG A 402 -1.00 -20.08 1.60
N CYS A 403 -1.73 -20.35 0.49
CA CYS A 403 -2.63 -21.49 0.38
C CYS A 403 -1.94 -22.85 0.27
N SER A 404 -0.75 -22.94 -0.32
CA SER A 404 -0.13 -24.22 -0.68
C SER A 404 1.30 -24.31 -0.17
N ARG A 405 1.48 -24.25 1.13
CA ARG A 405 2.79 -24.44 1.73
C ARG A 405 3.00 -25.92 2.10
N ARG A 406 4.24 -26.38 1.99
CA ARG A 406 4.67 -27.75 2.31
C ARG A 406 4.06 -28.85 1.44
N GLY A 407 3.76 -28.57 0.16
CA GLY A 407 3.30 -29.58 -0.80
C GLY A 407 1.83 -29.99 -0.68
N GLN A 408 1.04 -29.30 0.16
CA GLN A 408 -0.41 -29.51 0.23
C GLN A 408 -1.14 -28.77 -0.87
N GLU A 409 -2.23 -29.33 -1.38
CA GLU A 409 -3.14 -28.65 -2.28
C GLU A 409 -3.91 -27.57 -1.51
N GLY A 410 -4.06 -26.38 -2.11
CA GLY A 410 -4.77 -25.28 -1.51
C GLY A 410 -5.71 -24.60 -2.49
N THR A 411 -6.75 -23.95 -1.98
CA THR A 411 -7.71 -23.20 -2.79
C THR A 411 -7.61 -21.72 -2.50
N PHE A 412 -7.45 -20.90 -3.54
CA PHE A 412 -7.45 -19.45 -3.47
C PHE A 412 -8.69 -18.89 -4.13
N VAL A 413 -9.60 -18.29 -3.36
CA VAL A 413 -10.87 -17.76 -3.84
C VAL A 413 -10.84 -16.24 -3.88
N ILE A 414 -11.27 -15.65 -5.01
CA ILE A 414 -11.40 -14.20 -5.17
C ILE A 414 -12.86 -13.88 -5.46
N GLN A 415 -13.52 -13.10 -4.61
CA GLN A 415 -14.84 -12.51 -4.87
C GLN A 415 -14.70 -11.10 -5.41
N THR A 416 -15.18 -10.86 -6.63
CA THR A 416 -15.09 -9.59 -7.34
C THR A 416 -16.36 -9.28 -8.12
N ALA A 417 -16.65 -8.01 -8.35
CA ALA A 417 -17.67 -7.56 -9.29
C ALA A 417 -17.13 -7.33 -10.72
N GLN A 418 -15.81 -7.46 -10.90
CA GLN A 418 -15.10 -7.23 -12.17
C GLN A 418 -14.24 -8.43 -12.55
N PRO A 419 -14.83 -9.62 -12.78
CA PRO A 419 -14.05 -10.85 -13.04
C PRO A 419 -13.15 -10.75 -14.27
N GLU A 420 -13.52 -9.96 -15.27
CA GLU A 420 -12.76 -9.77 -16.51
C GLU A 420 -11.54 -8.84 -16.36
N HIS A 421 -11.33 -8.26 -15.16
CA HIS A 421 -10.20 -7.35 -14.95
C HIS A 421 -8.87 -8.07 -15.13
N PRO A 422 -7.91 -7.51 -15.91
CA PRO A 422 -6.67 -8.21 -16.27
C PRO A 422 -5.87 -8.73 -15.08
N VAL A 423 -5.86 -8.01 -13.94
CA VAL A 423 -5.20 -8.45 -12.70
C VAL A 423 -5.71 -9.79 -12.22
N TYR A 424 -7.03 -10.04 -12.29
CA TYR A 424 -7.60 -11.33 -11.88
C TYR A 424 -7.38 -12.43 -12.94
N GLN A 425 -7.47 -12.07 -14.22
CA GLN A 425 -7.23 -13.00 -15.32
C GLN A 425 -5.79 -13.54 -15.32
N MET A 426 -4.82 -12.71 -14.95
CA MET A 426 -3.43 -13.13 -14.79
C MET A 426 -3.25 -14.20 -13.71
N LEU A 427 -4.03 -14.14 -12.62
CA LEU A 427 -3.97 -15.11 -11.54
C LEU A 427 -4.55 -16.48 -11.93
N LEU A 428 -5.48 -16.51 -12.90
CA LEU A 428 -6.08 -17.72 -13.44
C LEU A 428 -5.15 -18.44 -14.43
N ASN A 429 -4.36 -17.70 -15.20
CA ASN A 429 -3.52 -18.25 -16.27
C ASN A 429 -2.17 -18.74 -15.72
N GLU A 430 -1.94 -20.05 -15.73
CA GLU A 430 -0.66 -20.64 -15.31
C GLU A 430 0.52 -20.21 -16.18
N ASN A 431 0.30 -19.96 -17.46
CA ASN A 431 1.33 -19.52 -18.40
C ASN A 431 1.88 -18.10 -18.13
N THR A 432 1.14 -17.27 -17.39
CA THR A 432 1.62 -15.94 -16.98
C THR A 432 2.56 -15.97 -15.77
N ARG A 433 2.77 -17.17 -15.18
CA ARG A 433 3.73 -17.43 -14.10
C ARG A 433 5.16 -17.54 -14.59
N ALA A 434 5.38 -17.59 -15.92
CA ALA A 434 6.74 -17.63 -16.47
C ALA A 434 7.56 -16.44 -15.91
N PRO A 435 8.77 -16.68 -15.41
CA PRO A 435 9.64 -15.61 -15.00
C PRO A 435 9.84 -14.65 -16.18
N PHE A 436 9.94 -13.37 -15.91
CA PHE A 436 10.32 -12.40 -16.94
C PHE A 436 11.58 -12.91 -17.63
N GLN A 437 11.46 -13.40 -18.86
CA GLN A 437 12.62 -13.75 -19.68
C GLN A 437 13.01 -12.49 -20.43
N TYR A 438 14.17 -11.95 -20.08
CA TYR A 438 14.80 -10.94 -20.91
C TYR A 438 15.65 -11.66 -21.96
N GLU A 439 15.32 -11.47 -23.22
CA GLU A 439 16.30 -11.71 -24.27
C GLU A 439 17.35 -10.58 -24.17
N SER A 440 18.61 -10.93 -24.00
CA SER A 440 19.73 -9.98 -23.99
C SER A 440 19.81 -9.29 -25.33
N VAL A 441 19.44 -8.02 -25.38
CA VAL A 441 19.58 -7.19 -26.57
C VAL A 441 20.97 -6.54 -26.54
N SER A 442 21.68 -6.61 -27.66
CA SER A 442 22.99 -5.97 -27.86
C SER A 442 22.92 -4.46 -27.66
N ASP A 443 24.03 -3.86 -27.19
CA ASP A 443 24.16 -2.45 -26.77
C ASP A 443 23.68 -1.38 -27.78
N GLU A 444 23.41 -1.71 -29.03
CA GLU A 444 22.98 -0.77 -30.07
C GLU A 444 21.44 -0.52 -30.13
N GLN A 445 20.61 -1.28 -29.39
CA GLN A 445 19.16 -1.17 -29.41
C GLN A 445 18.53 -0.74 -28.08
N LEU A 446 19.26 -0.03 -27.22
CA LEU A 446 18.87 0.38 -25.86
C LEU A 446 17.72 1.41 -25.77
N GLN A 447 16.85 1.51 -26.79
CA GLN A 447 15.74 2.49 -26.73
C GLN A 447 14.41 1.94 -26.22
N THR A 448 14.18 0.63 -26.23
CA THR A 448 12.98 0.02 -25.62
C THR A 448 13.26 -1.44 -25.24
N PRO A 449 13.17 -1.83 -23.96
CA PRO A 449 13.27 -3.23 -23.57
C PRO A 449 12.06 -3.99 -24.15
N ILE A 450 12.31 -5.02 -24.96
CA ILE A 450 11.28 -5.94 -25.41
C ILE A 450 10.92 -6.82 -24.20
N ILE A 451 9.90 -6.42 -23.49
CA ILE A 451 9.24 -7.22 -22.47
C ILE A 451 8.16 -8.01 -23.22
N ALA A 452 8.05 -9.33 -23.03
CA ALA A 452 7.00 -10.14 -23.63
C ALA A 452 5.63 -9.45 -23.48
N ALA A 453 4.81 -9.43 -24.52
CA ALA A 453 3.55 -8.70 -24.60
C ALA A 453 2.53 -9.25 -23.59
N ASP A 454 2.76 -8.99 -22.33
CA ASP A 454 1.86 -9.28 -21.22
C ASP A 454 1.29 -7.98 -20.61
N TYR A 455 0.35 -8.13 -19.72
CA TYR A 455 -0.30 -7.01 -19.05
C TYR A 455 0.70 -6.10 -18.28
N LYS A 456 1.80 -6.65 -17.76
CA LYS A 456 2.84 -5.90 -17.04
C LYS A 456 3.61 -4.97 -17.97
N THR A 457 3.82 -5.40 -19.20
CA THR A 457 4.40 -4.57 -20.28
C THR A 457 3.48 -3.40 -20.58
N GLY A 458 2.17 -3.65 -20.77
CA GLY A 458 1.19 -2.59 -21.00
C GLY A 458 1.17 -1.54 -19.86
N LEU A 459 1.27 -1.98 -18.62
CA LEU A 459 1.37 -1.05 -17.48
C LEU A 459 2.67 -0.22 -17.48
N LEU A 460 3.79 -0.79 -17.93
CA LEU A 460 5.05 -0.03 -18.07
C LEU A 460 4.99 0.96 -19.23
N GLU A 461 4.39 0.60 -20.36
CA GLU A 461 4.15 1.49 -21.49
C GLU A 461 3.24 2.66 -21.09
N GLU A 462 2.17 2.38 -20.34
CA GLU A 462 1.29 3.41 -19.79
C GLU A 462 2.08 4.36 -18.88
N ARG A 463 2.93 3.84 -17.98
CA ARG A 463 3.78 4.65 -17.12
C ARG A 463 4.77 5.52 -17.90
N GLN A 464 5.28 5.01 -19.02
CA GLN A 464 6.15 5.78 -19.91
C GLN A 464 5.37 6.91 -20.56
N ALA A 465 4.20 6.63 -21.14
CA ALA A 465 3.35 7.60 -21.81
C ALA A 465 2.89 8.74 -20.89
N PHE A 466 2.57 8.41 -19.62
CA PHE A 466 2.13 9.37 -18.62
C PHE A 466 3.25 9.93 -17.72
N HIS A 467 4.50 9.69 -18.06
CA HIS A 467 5.67 10.16 -17.31
C HIS A 467 5.64 9.76 -15.82
N TYR A 468 5.30 8.49 -15.54
CA TYR A 468 5.34 7.92 -14.18
C TYR A 468 6.65 7.16 -13.91
N PRO A 469 6.99 6.88 -12.63
CA PRO A 469 8.03 5.93 -12.30
C PRO A 469 7.80 4.56 -12.95
N PRO A 470 8.84 3.89 -13.46
CA PRO A 470 10.27 4.12 -13.22
C PRO A 470 10.96 5.16 -14.11
N TYR A 471 10.30 5.74 -15.09
CA TYR A 471 10.88 6.65 -16.10
C TYR A 471 11.18 8.03 -15.55
N THR A 472 10.38 8.49 -14.61
CA THR A 472 10.52 9.77 -13.93
C THR A 472 10.64 9.59 -12.42
N ARG A 473 10.98 10.67 -11.72
CA ARG A 473 10.85 10.79 -10.28
C ARG A 473 9.72 11.74 -9.96
N ILE A 474 8.77 11.29 -9.18
CA ILE A 474 7.63 12.11 -8.75
C ILE A 474 7.97 12.81 -7.43
N ILE A 475 7.68 14.09 -7.34
CA ILE A 475 7.79 14.86 -6.11
C ILE A 475 6.46 15.56 -5.86
N ASN A 476 5.81 15.27 -4.74
CA ASN A 476 4.63 15.98 -4.29
C ASN A 476 5.04 17.08 -3.31
N ILE A 477 4.68 18.31 -3.63
CA ILE A 477 4.74 19.44 -2.71
C ILE A 477 3.35 19.56 -2.08
N ILE A 478 3.26 19.26 -0.80
CA ILE A 478 2.02 19.25 -0.03
C ILE A 478 1.98 20.51 0.79
N LEU A 479 0.99 21.37 0.53
CA LEU A 479 0.73 22.60 1.27
C LEU A 479 -0.48 22.39 2.17
N ARG A 480 -0.44 22.96 3.38
CA ARG A 480 -1.52 22.88 4.37
C ARG A 480 -1.82 24.25 4.96
N ASP A 481 -3.09 24.52 5.18
CA ASP A 481 -3.54 25.74 5.88
C ASP A 481 -4.95 25.53 6.44
N GLU A 482 -5.25 26.20 7.54
CA GLU A 482 -6.60 26.24 8.12
C GLU A 482 -7.58 27.02 7.24
N LYS A 483 -7.08 27.98 6.46
CA LYS A 483 -7.88 28.86 5.58
C LYS A 483 -7.71 28.45 4.12
N LEU A 484 -8.79 27.93 3.52
CA LEU A 484 -8.80 27.43 2.15
C LEU A 484 -8.38 28.50 1.14
N GLU A 485 -8.91 29.72 1.25
CA GLU A 485 -8.61 30.82 0.32
C GLU A 485 -7.13 31.24 0.33
N ARG A 486 -6.50 31.21 1.53
CA ARG A 486 -5.08 31.49 1.67
C ARG A 486 -4.25 30.38 1.03
N LEU A 487 -4.63 29.12 1.30
CA LEU A 487 -3.97 27.95 0.73
C LEU A 487 -4.02 27.96 -0.80
N ASP A 488 -5.19 28.23 -1.39
CA ASP A 488 -5.37 28.24 -2.84
C ASP A 488 -4.53 29.36 -3.51
N ARG A 489 -4.47 30.54 -2.90
CA ARG A 489 -3.61 31.63 -3.39
C ARG A 489 -2.13 31.26 -3.32
N LEU A 490 -1.67 30.69 -2.20
CA LEU A 490 -0.27 30.30 -2.02
C LEU A 490 0.13 29.17 -2.96
N ALA A 491 -0.71 28.14 -3.09
CA ALA A 491 -0.48 27.03 -4.00
C ALA A 491 -0.47 27.47 -5.47
N GLY A 492 -1.39 28.37 -5.84
CA GLY A 492 -1.41 28.97 -7.18
C GLY A 492 -0.14 29.75 -7.48
N THR A 493 0.31 30.60 -6.54
CA THR A 493 1.54 31.39 -6.71
C THR A 493 2.77 30.48 -6.82
N LEU A 494 2.91 29.47 -5.95
CA LEU A 494 4.02 28.52 -6.03
C LEU A 494 4.02 27.74 -7.34
N SER A 495 2.85 27.31 -7.81
CA SER A 495 2.74 26.59 -9.09
C SER A 495 3.18 27.45 -10.27
N LEU A 496 2.82 28.75 -10.28
CA LEU A 496 3.27 29.69 -11.32
C LEU A 496 4.80 29.86 -11.31
N VAL A 497 5.41 30.02 -10.13
CA VAL A 497 6.87 30.12 -9.98
C VAL A 497 7.55 28.85 -10.51
N LEU A 498 7.03 27.68 -10.16
CA LEU A 498 7.59 26.40 -10.56
C LEU A 498 7.45 26.12 -12.08
N ARG A 499 6.44 26.71 -12.74
CA ARG A 499 6.21 26.60 -14.18
C ARG A 499 6.92 27.67 -15.00
N GLY A 500 7.55 28.63 -14.35
CA GLY A 500 8.25 29.72 -15.02
C GLY A 500 9.33 29.21 -15.99
N ALA A 501 9.50 29.89 -17.12
CA ALA A 501 10.52 29.53 -18.10
C ALA A 501 11.92 29.62 -17.48
N GLY A 502 12.75 28.60 -17.70
CA GLY A 502 14.11 28.55 -17.15
C GLY A 502 14.20 28.18 -15.66
N THR A 503 13.11 27.82 -15.00
CA THR A 503 13.09 27.38 -13.59
C THR A 503 13.94 26.15 -13.36
N PHE A 504 13.90 25.20 -14.28
CA PHE A 504 14.67 23.97 -14.23
C PHE A 504 15.73 23.92 -15.33
N PRO A 505 16.97 23.46 -15.00
CA PRO A 505 18.04 23.32 -16.00
C PRO A 505 17.77 22.28 -17.08
N GLY A 506 16.99 21.23 -16.75
CA GLY A 506 16.66 20.14 -17.66
C GLY A 506 15.34 20.38 -18.40
N GLN A 507 15.17 19.69 -19.53
CA GLN A 507 13.91 19.66 -20.29
C GLN A 507 12.98 18.56 -19.77
N GLY A 508 11.69 18.59 -20.15
CA GLY A 508 10.72 17.53 -19.83
C GLY A 508 10.29 17.50 -18.37
N VAL A 509 10.55 18.55 -17.60
CA VAL A 509 9.99 18.68 -16.24
C VAL A 509 8.52 19.08 -16.37
N ASP A 510 7.64 18.26 -15.80
CA ASP A 510 6.22 18.55 -15.74
C ASP A 510 5.81 18.99 -14.33
N VAL A 511 4.98 20.04 -14.26
CA VAL A 511 4.47 20.61 -13.00
C VAL A 511 2.96 20.76 -13.10
N THR A 512 2.21 20.00 -12.30
CA THR A 512 0.75 20.09 -12.30
C THR A 512 0.25 21.42 -11.71
N PRO A 513 -0.96 21.89 -12.10
CA PRO A 513 -1.69 22.82 -11.28
C PRO A 513 -1.89 22.28 -9.86
N PRO A 514 -2.10 23.15 -8.84
CA PRO A 514 -2.50 22.70 -7.52
C PRO A 514 -3.81 21.91 -7.60
N PHE A 515 -3.86 20.77 -6.96
CA PHE A 515 -5.09 19.98 -6.87
C PHE A 515 -5.36 19.53 -5.44
N ALA A 516 -6.64 19.27 -5.14
CA ALA A 516 -7.07 18.70 -3.87
C ALA A 516 -6.91 17.17 -3.89
N PRO A 517 -6.28 16.55 -2.88
CA PRO A 517 -6.29 15.09 -2.75
C PRO A 517 -7.70 14.58 -2.39
N ALA A 518 -7.90 13.25 -2.46
CA ALA A 518 -9.17 12.62 -2.07
C ALA A 518 -9.60 12.97 -0.62
N VAL A 519 -8.64 13.18 0.27
CA VAL A 519 -8.83 13.75 1.62
C VAL A 519 -8.25 15.15 1.62
N ASP A 520 -9.06 16.13 1.28
CA ASP A 520 -8.66 17.52 1.10
C ASP A 520 -8.63 18.36 2.38
N LYS A 521 -9.14 17.80 3.50
CA LYS A 521 -9.08 18.39 4.85
C LYS A 521 -8.74 17.31 5.87
N LEU A 522 -7.74 17.58 6.72
CA LEU A 522 -7.28 16.67 7.76
C LEU A 522 -6.92 17.45 9.03
N ARG A 523 -7.56 17.12 10.18
CA ARG A 523 -7.32 17.79 11.47
C ARG A 523 -7.44 19.32 11.39
N ASP A 524 -8.52 19.77 10.75
CA ASP A 524 -8.86 21.17 10.50
C ASP A 524 -7.98 21.92 9.50
N GLU A 525 -6.95 21.31 8.94
CA GLU A 525 -6.13 21.87 7.85
C GLU A 525 -6.61 21.38 6.48
N TYR A 526 -6.78 22.28 5.53
CA TYR A 526 -6.97 21.99 4.12
C TYR A 526 -5.65 21.63 3.46
N ILE A 527 -5.71 20.81 2.41
CA ILE A 527 -4.53 20.27 1.73
C ILE A 527 -4.62 20.59 0.23
N ARG A 528 -3.49 21.06 -0.34
CA ARG A 528 -3.26 21.14 -1.78
C ARG A 528 -1.95 20.47 -2.13
N ILE A 529 -1.91 19.85 -3.29
CA ILE A 529 -0.74 19.15 -3.79
C ILE A 529 -0.35 19.76 -5.14
N ILE A 530 0.94 20.04 -5.30
CA ILE A 530 1.56 20.30 -6.60
C ILE A 530 2.47 19.12 -6.88
N ARG A 531 2.22 18.41 -7.99
CA ARG A 531 3.05 17.28 -8.40
C ARG A 531 4.07 17.75 -9.44
N ILE A 532 5.30 17.29 -9.26
CA ILE A 532 6.40 17.55 -10.18
C ILE A 532 6.92 16.20 -10.65
N SER A 533 7.02 16.00 -11.96
CA SER A 533 7.64 14.85 -12.59
C SER A 533 8.99 15.26 -13.17
N LEU A 534 10.07 14.69 -12.64
CA LEU A 534 11.44 14.95 -13.09
C LEU A 534 11.94 13.75 -13.92
N PRO A 535 12.36 13.96 -15.18
CA PRO A 535 13.02 12.90 -15.95
C PRO A 535 14.26 12.36 -15.24
N LYS A 536 14.50 11.04 -15.34
CA LYS A 536 15.70 10.39 -14.78
C LYS A 536 16.86 10.47 -15.76
N ASP A 537 17.24 11.69 -16.10
CA ASP A 537 18.34 12.03 -16.99
C ASP A 537 19.57 12.63 -16.25
N ARG A 538 20.55 13.10 -17.00
CA ARG A 538 21.77 13.74 -16.44
C ARG A 538 21.46 15.02 -15.65
N CYS A 539 20.33 15.67 -15.91
CA CYS A 539 19.89 16.90 -15.26
C CYS A 539 19.13 16.65 -13.95
N LEU A 540 18.82 15.41 -13.57
CA LEU A 540 18.00 15.09 -12.39
C LEU A 540 18.55 15.73 -11.10
N SER A 541 19.85 15.68 -10.87
CA SER A 541 20.49 16.26 -9.66
C SER A 541 20.39 17.79 -9.66
N SER A 542 20.64 18.45 -10.79
CA SER A 542 20.53 19.89 -10.92
C SER A 542 19.07 20.36 -10.81
N ASN A 543 18.12 19.62 -11.38
CA ASN A 543 16.68 19.90 -11.24
C ASN A 543 16.21 19.80 -9.77
N LYS A 544 16.66 18.78 -9.03
CA LYS A 544 16.36 18.66 -7.59
C LYS A 544 16.95 19.83 -6.79
N SER A 545 18.17 20.24 -7.10
CA SER A 545 18.84 21.35 -6.44
C SER A 545 18.13 22.68 -6.72
N ALA A 546 17.68 22.92 -7.95
CA ALA A 546 16.88 24.07 -8.33
C ALA A 546 15.54 24.09 -7.57
N LEU A 547 14.83 22.96 -7.56
CA LEU A 547 13.58 22.81 -6.81
C LEU A 547 13.77 23.12 -5.33
N GLY A 548 14.81 22.57 -4.71
CA GLY A 548 15.09 22.79 -3.28
C GLY A 548 15.41 24.25 -2.97
N ARG A 549 16.11 24.97 -3.83
CA ARG A 549 16.36 26.42 -3.67
C ARG A 549 15.07 27.21 -3.78
N LEU A 550 14.25 26.95 -4.80
CA LEU A 550 13.00 27.65 -5.02
C LEU A 550 12.00 27.49 -3.87
N ILE A 551 11.84 26.26 -3.37
CA ILE A 551 10.91 26.00 -2.25
C ILE A 551 11.40 26.73 -1.00
N ARG A 552 12.70 26.69 -0.68
CA ARG A 552 13.26 27.39 0.48
C ARG A 552 13.09 28.91 0.36
N SER A 553 13.37 29.50 -0.81
CA SER A 553 13.16 30.94 -1.04
C SER A 553 11.70 31.34 -0.87
N PHE A 554 10.79 30.57 -1.50
CA PHE A 554 9.34 30.83 -1.40
C PHE A 554 8.82 30.71 0.03
N ALA A 555 9.26 29.67 0.76
CA ALA A 555 8.85 29.44 2.13
C ALA A 555 9.35 30.56 3.08
N ALA A 556 10.59 30.97 2.93
CA ALA A 556 11.19 32.06 3.73
C ALA A 556 10.50 33.42 3.46
N GLU A 557 10.29 33.77 2.19
CA GLU A 557 9.62 35.04 1.81
C GLU A 557 8.18 35.13 2.36
N ARG A 558 7.47 33.99 2.41
CA ARG A 558 6.07 33.94 2.82
C ARG A 558 5.88 33.54 4.29
N LYS A 559 6.94 33.21 5.03
CA LYS A 559 6.91 32.69 6.40
C LYS A 559 6.00 31.44 6.52
N TYR A 560 6.16 30.50 5.56
CA TYR A 560 5.27 29.36 5.37
C TYR A 560 5.99 28.00 5.50
N ASP A 561 7.19 27.99 6.09
CA ASP A 561 8.04 26.78 6.19
C ASP A 561 7.35 25.59 6.87
N SER A 562 6.59 25.84 7.95
CA SER A 562 5.93 24.77 8.71
C SER A 562 4.76 24.10 7.98
N HIS A 563 4.26 24.71 6.91
CA HIS A 563 3.08 24.28 6.16
C HIS A 563 3.39 23.60 4.84
N ILE A 564 4.67 23.57 4.44
CA ILE A 564 5.12 22.90 3.22
C ILE A 564 5.79 21.58 3.57
N THR A 565 5.32 20.52 2.96
CA THR A 565 5.92 19.20 3.05
C THR A 565 6.32 18.72 1.66
N ILE A 566 7.57 18.21 1.54
CA ILE A 566 8.06 17.61 0.31
C ILE A 566 8.04 16.09 0.47
N ASP A 567 7.44 15.41 -0.48
CA ASP A 567 7.40 13.96 -0.54
C ASP A 567 7.91 13.47 -1.90
N VAL A 568 9.06 12.81 -1.86
CA VAL A 568 9.73 12.26 -3.06
C VAL A 568 9.30 10.83 -3.23
N ASP A 569 8.84 10.46 -4.43
CA ASP A 569 8.28 9.15 -4.77
C ASP A 569 7.23 8.72 -3.72
N PRO A 570 6.09 9.44 -3.65
CA PRO A 570 5.02 9.15 -2.71
C PRO A 570 4.50 7.73 -2.89
N SER A 571 4.15 7.06 -1.77
CA SER A 571 3.67 5.67 -1.73
C SER A 571 2.21 5.53 -2.17
#